data_167736645bf41eb6e4149950f21b4ae5
#
_entry.id   167736645bf41eb6e4149950f21b4ae5
#
_cell.length_a   1.000
_cell.length_b   1.000
_cell.length_c   1.000
_cell.angle_alpha   90.00
_cell.angle_beta   90.00
_cell.angle_gamma   90.00
#
_symmetry.space_group_name_H-M   'P 1'
#
loop_
_entity.id
_entity.type
_entity.pdbx_description
1 polymer ?
#
loop_
_entity_poly.entity_id
_entity_poly.type
_entity_poly.pdbx_seq_one_letter_code
_entity_poly.pdbx_strand_id
1 'polypeptide(L)'
;MSNPMKPRSGVVTDGMERAPQRGMLRAVGMKDEDWAKPQIGIASSWNEITPCNLSLDRLAKASKQGVIDAGGFPMQFGTISVSDGISMGHEGMHFSLVSREVIADSVETVMQAERLDGMVTFAGCDKSLP
;
A
#
# COMPACT_ATOMS: atom_id res chain seq x y z
N MET A 1 5.95 -13.03 24.02
CA MET A 1 7.12 -12.47 23.30
C MET A 1 6.61 -11.94 21.97
N SER A 2 6.96 -10.70 21.60
CA SER A 2 6.59 -10.15 20.30
C SER A 2 7.31 -10.92 19.20
N ASN A 3 6.60 -11.26 18.13
CA ASN A 3 7.19 -11.89 16.95
C ASN A 3 8.08 -10.84 16.24
N PRO A 4 9.40 -11.05 16.11
CA PRO A 4 10.30 -10.07 15.50
C PRO A 4 9.99 -9.81 14.01
N MET A 5 9.29 -10.72 13.35
CA MET A 5 8.83 -10.55 11.96
C MET A 5 7.58 -9.67 11.85
N LYS A 6 6.93 -9.36 12.97
CA LYS A 6 5.72 -8.51 13.04
C LYS A 6 5.94 -7.36 14.02
N PRO A 7 6.82 -6.42 13.70
CA PRO A 7 7.18 -5.36 14.64
C PRO A 7 6.03 -4.40 14.93
N ARG A 8 5.03 -4.32 14.05
CA ARG A 8 3.91 -3.39 14.13
C ARG A 8 2.54 -4.06 14.11
N SER A 9 2.30 -5.01 13.20
CA SER A 9 0.97 -5.62 12.99
C SER A 9 0.52 -6.53 14.13
N GLY A 10 1.41 -6.90 15.04
CA GLY A 10 1.05 -7.67 16.23
C GLY A 10 -0.04 -7.00 17.06
N VAL A 11 -0.05 -5.66 17.18
CA VAL A 11 -1.09 -4.93 17.93
C VAL A 11 -2.47 -5.02 17.29
N VAL A 12 -2.56 -5.41 16.03
CA VAL A 12 -3.81 -5.57 15.28
C VAL A 12 -4.35 -6.99 15.37
N THR A 13 -3.47 -8.00 15.37
CA THR A 13 -3.88 -9.40 15.21
C THR A 13 -3.69 -10.26 16.45
N ASP A 14 -2.79 -9.89 17.37
CA ASP A 14 -2.38 -10.77 18.45
C ASP A 14 -3.22 -10.52 19.73
N GLY A 15 -3.55 -11.58 20.42
CA GLY A 15 -4.36 -11.52 21.64
C GLY A 15 -5.84 -11.75 21.41
N MET A 16 -6.53 -12.10 22.48
CA MET A 16 -7.96 -12.41 22.43
C MET A 16 -8.81 -11.16 22.17
N GLU A 17 -8.38 -10.02 22.67
CA GLU A 17 -9.04 -8.72 22.49
C GLU A 17 -9.04 -8.23 21.03
N ARG A 18 -8.21 -8.84 20.16
CA ARG A 18 -8.13 -8.54 18.73
C ARG A 18 -9.00 -9.46 17.85
N ALA A 19 -9.87 -10.24 18.44
CA ALA A 19 -10.80 -11.09 17.70
C ALA A 19 -11.69 -10.31 16.72
N PRO A 20 -12.21 -9.11 17.02
CA PRO A 20 -12.99 -8.32 16.05
C PRO A 20 -12.16 -7.93 14.82
N GLN A 21 -10.90 -7.48 15.01
CA GLN A 21 -10.01 -7.11 13.92
C GLN A 21 -9.69 -8.32 13.03
N ARG A 22 -9.40 -9.48 13.63
CA ARG A 22 -9.23 -10.72 12.87
C ARG A 22 -10.47 -11.11 12.09
N GLY A 23 -11.66 -10.88 12.65
CA GLY A 23 -12.92 -11.10 11.95
C GLY A 23 -13.02 -10.27 10.66
N MET A 24 -12.64 -8.99 10.73
CA MET A 24 -12.62 -8.10 9.57
C MET A 24 -11.53 -8.52 8.56
N LEU A 25 -10.34 -8.89 9.03
CA LEU A 25 -9.26 -9.35 8.17
C LEU A 25 -9.55 -10.68 7.47
N ARG A 26 -10.38 -11.54 8.06
CA ARG A 26 -10.88 -12.73 7.36
C ARG A 26 -11.72 -12.37 6.14
N ALA A 27 -12.48 -11.30 6.19
CA ALA A 27 -13.27 -10.84 5.03
C ALA A 27 -12.40 -10.42 3.83
N VAL A 28 -11.15 -10.01 4.07
CA VAL A 28 -10.17 -9.72 3.01
C VAL A 28 -9.26 -10.90 2.68
N GLY A 29 -9.55 -12.09 3.23
CA GLY A 29 -8.92 -13.35 2.84
C GLY A 29 -7.85 -13.89 3.77
N MET A 30 -7.55 -13.25 4.91
CA MET A 30 -6.63 -13.81 5.89
C MET A 30 -7.18 -15.07 6.55
N LYS A 31 -6.33 -16.05 6.75
CA LYS A 31 -6.63 -17.34 7.37
C LYS A 31 -5.84 -17.53 8.66
N ASP A 32 -6.06 -18.65 9.34
CA ASP A 32 -5.38 -18.93 10.62
C ASP A 32 -3.86 -18.98 10.50
N GLU A 33 -3.35 -19.53 9.41
CA GLU A 33 -1.92 -19.57 9.12
C GLU A 33 -1.28 -18.21 8.83
N ASP A 34 -2.10 -17.17 8.58
CA ASP A 34 -1.60 -15.85 8.22
C ASP A 34 -1.38 -14.95 9.44
N TRP A 35 -1.95 -15.28 10.60
CA TRP A 35 -1.82 -14.43 11.79
C TRP A 35 -0.37 -14.26 12.26
N ALA A 36 0.48 -15.24 11.99
CA ALA A 36 1.90 -15.20 12.35
C ALA A 36 2.78 -14.45 11.32
N LYS A 37 2.25 -14.14 10.12
CA LYS A 37 2.99 -13.55 9.03
C LYS A 37 3.08 -12.02 9.17
N PRO A 38 4.20 -11.38 8.76
CA PRO A 38 4.25 -9.94 8.63
C PRO A 38 3.28 -9.45 7.56
N GLN A 39 2.63 -8.33 7.82
CA GLN A 39 1.69 -7.69 6.89
C GLN A 39 2.44 -6.62 6.09
N ILE A 40 2.53 -6.82 4.77
CA ILE A 40 3.30 -5.95 3.88
C ILE A 40 2.35 -5.14 3.00
N GLY A 41 2.38 -3.82 3.17
CA GLY A 41 1.63 -2.90 2.32
C GLY A 41 2.21 -2.85 0.91
N ILE A 42 1.34 -2.85 -0.09
CA ILE A 42 1.73 -2.62 -1.48
C ILE A 42 0.97 -1.38 -1.94
N ALA A 43 1.65 -0.24 -1.87
CA ALA A 43 1.10 1.05 -2.26
C ALA A 43 1.29 1.26 -3.76
N SER A 44 0.22 1.55 -4.49
CA SER A 44 0.28 1.78 -5.92
C SER A 44 -0.50 3.02 -6.32
N SER A 45 0.09 3.84 -7.17
CA SER A 45 -0.58 4.97 -7.79
C SER A 45 -1.24 4.61 -9.13
N TRP A 46 -1.65 3.36 -9.30
CA TRP A 46 -2.33 2.90 -10.50
C TRP A 46 -3.58 3.71 -10.80
N ASN A 47 -3.75 4.09 -12.06
CA ASN A 47 -4.98 4.67 -12.59
C ASN A 47 -5.02 4.50 -14.12
N GLU A 48 -6.17 4.77 -14.71
CA GLU A 48 -6.39 4.72 -16.14
C GLU A 48 -6.27 6.08 -16.85
N ILE A 49 -5.98 7.14 -16.09
CA ILE A 49 -5.85 8.51 -16.60
C ILE A 49 -4.44 8.73 -17.15
N THR A 50 -3.44 8.25 -16.43
CA THR A 50 -2.03 8.50 -16.69
C THR A 50 -1.38 7.28 -17.37
N PRO A 51 -0.89 7.38 -18.61
CA PRO A 51 -0.26 6.24 -19.30
C PRO A 51 0.89 5.61 -18.52
N CYS A 52 1.67 6.42 -17.82
CA CYS A 52 2.78 5.94 -16.97
C CYS A 52 2.35 5.01 -15.83
N ASN A 53 1.09 5.13 -15.39
CA ASN A 53 0.55 4.40 -14.25
C ASN A 53 -0.23 3.13 -14.65
N LEU A 54 -0.54 2.99 -15.94
CA LEU A 54 -1.42 1.92 -16.43
C LEU A 54 -0.89 0.51 -16.13
N SER A 55 0.42 0.31 -16.16
CA SER A 55 1.06 -0.98 -15.90
C SER A 55 1.28 -1.30 -14.41
N LEU A 56 1.06 -0.34 -13.52
CA LEU A 56 1.39 -0.49 -12.09
C LEU A 56 0.55 -1.55 -11.39
N ASP A 57 -0.69 -1.78 -11.83
CA ASP A 57 -1.52 -2.87 -11.29
C ASP A 57 -0.89 -4.25 -11.52
N ARG A 58 -0.33 -4.47 -12.71
CA ARG A 58 0.39 -5.71 -13.02
C ARG A 58 1.62 -5.89 -12.15
N LEU A 59 2.38 -4.81 -11.91
CA LEU A 59 3.56 -4.85 -11.06
C LEU A 59 3.18 -5.10 -9.59
N ALA A 60 2.13 -4.45 -9.10
CA ALA A 60 1.60 -4.67 -7.76
C ALA A 60 1.17 -6.13 -7.56
N LYS A 61 0.48 -6.72 -8.54
CA LYS A 61 0.08 -8.15 -8.51
C LYS A 61 1.29 -9.09 -8.45
N ALA A 62 2.33 -8.81 -9.24
CA ALA A 62 3.56 -9.60 -9.22
C ALA A 62 4.29 -9.47 -7.86
N SER A 63 4.31 -8.26 -7.29
CA SER A 63 4.88 -8.02 -5.97
C SER A 63 4.12 -8.76 -4.86
N LYS A 64 2.79 -8.85 -4.96
CA LYS A 64 2.00 -9.66 -4.00
C LYS A 64 2.48 -11.11 -3.97
N GLN A 65 2.73 -11.69 -5.14
CA GLN A 65 3.27 -13.06 -5.19
C GLN A 65 4.64 -13.13 -4.54
N GLY A 66 5.54 -12.18 -4.79
CA GLY A 66 6.85 -12.13 -4.15
C GLY A 66 6.78 -12.04 -2.62
N VAL A 67 5.83 -11.26 -2.09
CA VAL A 67 5.59 -11.18 -0.63
C VAL A 67 5.11 -12.51 -0.08
N ILE A 68 4.21 -13.20 -0.78
CA ILE A 68 3.72 -14.53 -0.38
C ILE A 68 4.88 -15.54 -0.38
N ASP A 69 5.67 -15.56 -1.42
CA ASP A 69 6.81 -16.47 -1.57
C ASP A 69 7.87 -16.24 -0.47
N ALA A 70 7.99 -14.99 -0.01
CA ALA A 70 8.85 -14.62 1.12
C ALA A 70 8.24 -14.88 2.51
N GLY A 71 7.01 -15.41 2.58
CA GLY A 71 6.33 -15.75 3.83
C GLY A 71 5.56 -14.60 4.49
N GLY A 72 5.34 -13.48 3.79
CA GLY A 72 4.51 -12.37 4.24
C GLY A 72 3.06 -12.46 3.78
N PHE A 73 2.21 -11.59 4.30
CA PHE A 73 0.85 -11.38 3.82
C PHE A 73 0.75 -10.02 3.12
N PRO A 74 0.49 -9.98 1.80
CA PRO A 74 0.44 -8.73 1.04
C PRO A 74 -0.91 -8.03 1.18
N MET A 75 -0.88 -6.73 1.42
CA MET A 75 -2.06 -5.85 1.48
C MET A 75 -1.90 -4.70 0.50
N GLN A 76 -2.59 -4.78 -0.63
CA GLN A 76 -2.54 -3.75 -1.65
C GLN A 76 -3.52 -2.63 -1.35
N PHE A 77 -3.05 -1.39 -1.50
CA PHE A 77 -3.89 -0.19 -1.44
C PHE A 77 -3.44 0.84 -2.47
N GLY A 78 -4.30 1.82 -2.74
CA GLY A 78 -4.06 2.83 -3.76
C GLY A 78 -3.76 4.22 -3.19
N THR A 79 -3.04 5.00 -3.98
CA THR A 79 -2.91 6.45 -3.80
C THR A 79 -3.12 7.14 -5.13
N ILE A 80 -3.16 8.48 -5.13
CA ILE A 80 -3.36 9.28 -6.34
C ILE A 80 -2.08 9.40 -7.18
N SER A 81 -2.25 9.88 -8.40
CA SER A 81 -1.15 10.38 -9.25
C SER A 81 -1.66 11.49 -10.17
N VAL A 82 -0.81 12.44 -10.46
CA VAL A 82 -1.03 13.50 -11.44
C VAL A 82 -0.01 13.37 -12.56
N SER A 83 -0.45 13.46 -13.81
CA SER A 83 0.43 13.43 -14.97
C SER A 83 0.88 14.83 -15.35
N ASP A 84 2.18 15.11 -15.25
CA ASP A 84 2.76 16.37 -15.73
C ASP A 84 2.53 16.54 -17.23
N GLY A 85 2.67 15.46 -18.01
CA GLY A 85 2.47 15.50 -19.46
C GLY A 85 1.05 15.86 -19.89
N ILE A 86 0.03 15.41 -19.15
CA ILE A 86 -1.37 15.77 -19.43
C ILE A 86 -1.69 17.16 -18.92
N SER A 87 -1.09 17.54 -17.79
CA SER A 87 -1.35 18.83 -17.12
C SER A 87 -0.56 20.00 -17.70
N MET A 88 0.41 19.73 -18.58
CA MET A 88 1.29 20.74 -19.16
C MET A 88 0.51 21.78 -19.98
N GLY A 89 0.81 23.06 -19.73
CA GLY A 89 0.25 24.16 -20.49
C GLY A 89 -1.16 24.64 -20.05
N HIS A 90 -1.69 24.09 -18.96
CA HIS A 90 -2.95 24.57 -18.38
C HIS A 90 -2.93 24.52 -16.83
N GLU A 91 -4.01 24.97 -16.21
CA GLU A 91 -4.12 25.13 -14.75
C GLU A 91 -3.90 23.83 -13.95
N GLY A 92 -4.13 22.68 -14.54
CA GLY A 92 -3.89 21.39 -13.91
C GLY A 92 -2.45 21.20 -13.41
N MET A 93 -1.48 21.90 -14.02
CA MET A 93 -0.08 21.81 -13.62
C MET A 93 0.18 22.35 -12.21
N HIS A 94 -0.68 23.22 -11.68
CA HIS A 94 -0.58 23.68 -10.29
C HIS A 94 -0.74 22.57 -9.26
N PHE A 95 -1.37 21.47 -9.64
CA PHE A 95 -1.58 20.31 -8.76
C PHE A 95 -0.46 19.29 -8.81
N SER A 96 0.47 19.40 -9.74
CA SER A 96 1.57 18.44 -9.92
C SER A 96 2.46 18.32 -8.68
N LEU A 97 2.98 19.44 -8.17
CA LEU A 97 3.83 19.42 -6.96
C LEU A 97 3.02 19.18 -5.68
N VAL A 98 1.83 19.74 -5.59
CA VAL A 98 0.94 19.55 -4.43
C VAL A 98 0.55 18.08 -4.27
N SER A 99 0.39 17.34 -5.36
CA SER A 99 0.05 15.90 -5.31
C SER A 99 1.08 15.06 -4.58
N ARG A 100 2.34 15.47 -4.53
CA ARG A 100 3.43 14.75 -3.84
C ARG A 100 3.14 14.61 -2.34
N GLU A 101 2.76 15.71 -1.68
CA GLU A 101 2.41 15.69 -0.27
C GLU A 101 1.18 14.82 -0.01
N VAL A 102 0.15 14.94 -0.83
CA VAL A 102 -1.06 14.11 -0.71
C VAL A 102 -0.74 12.62 -0.86
N ILE A 103 0.13 12.27 -1.81
CA ILE A 103 0.59 10.88 -2.00
C ILE A 103 1.33 10.40 -0.74
N ALA A 104 2.31 11.15 -0.27
CA ALA A 104 3.11 10.80 0.90
C ALA A 104 2.23 10.63 2.13
N ASP A 105 1.37 11.62 2.41
CA ASP A 105 0.45 11.61 3.55
C ASP A 105 -0.54 10.44 3.49
N SER A 106 -1.07 10.13 2.30
CA SER A 106 -2.00 9.00 2.15
C SER A 106 -1.34 7.67 2.43
N VAL A 107 -0.12 7.46 1.93
CA VAL A 107 0.65 6.23 2.18
C VAL A 107 1.04 6.13 3.65
N GLU A 108 1.55 7.20 4.24
CA GLU A 108 1.91 7.22 5.66
C GLU A 108 0.70 6.95 6.54
N THR A 109 -0.45 7.59 6.25
CA THR A 109 -1.68 7.40 7.00
C THR A 109 -2.10 5.93 7.03
N VAL A 110 -2.15 5.25 5.89
CA VAL A 110 -2.51 3.83 5.83
C VAL A 110 -1.50 2.97 6.59
N MET A 111 -0.21 3.18 6.35
CA MET A 111 0.85 2.42 7.02
C MET A 111 0.82 2.56 8.53
N GLN A 112 0.52 3.76 9.04
CA GLN A 112 0.44 4.03 10.47
C GLN A 112 -0.86 3.54 11.10
N ALA A 113 -2.00 3.79 10.46
CA ALA A 113 -3.32 3.42 10.97
C ALA A 113 -3.49 1.89 11.02
N GLU A 114 -3.14 1.21 9.94
CA GLU A 114 -3.30 -0.24 9.80
C GLU A 114 -2.12 -1.03 10.39
N ARG A 115 -1.09 -0.33 10.88
CA ARG A 115 0.08 -0.92 11.54
C ARG A 115 0.81 -1.95 10.68
N LEU A 116 0.93 -1.70 9.38
CA LEU A 116 1.63 -2.59 8.47
C LEU A 116 3.13 -2.63 8.80
N ASP A 117 3.74 -3.82 8.65
CA ASP A 117 5.12 -4.08 9.09
C ASP A 117 6.18 -3.56 8.11
N GLY A 118 5.84 -3.51 6.84
CA GLY A 118 6.71 -3.00 5.78
C GLY A 118 5.90 -2.62 4.55
N MET A 119 6.53 -2.01 3.56
CA MET A 119 5.84 -1.64 2.32
C MET A 119 6.71 -1.79 1.09
N VAL A 120 6.03 -1.97 -0.05
CA VAL A 120 6.57 -1.83 -1.40
C VAL A 120 5.74 -0.77 -2.11
N THR A 121 6.38 0.16 -2.79
CA THR A 121 5.70 1.27 -3.48
C THR A 121 5.87 1.17 -4.99
N PHE A 122 4.80 1.44 -5.73
CA PHE A 122 4.79 1.56 -7.17
C PHE A 122 4.23 2.92 -7.55
N ALA A 123 5.08 3.77 -8.10
CA ALA A 123 4.69 5.08 -8.60
C ALA A 123 5.05 5.23 -10.07
N GLY A 124 4.25 5.98 -10.77
CA GLY A 124 4.51 6.40 -12.16
C GLY A 124 4.40 7.91 -12.25
N CYS A 125 4.96 8.45 -13.32
CA CYS A 125 5.08 9.88 -13.56
C CYS A 125 6.11 10.61 -12.71
N ASP A 126 6.61 11.73 -13.24
CA ASP A 126 7.82 12.41 -12.76
C ASP A 126 7.71 12.92 -11.31
N LYS A 127 6.58 13.52 -10.96
CA LYS A 127 6.39 14.14 -9.65
C LYS A 127 5.77 13.21 -8.60
N SER A 128 5.36 12.00 -8.98
CA SER A 128 4.76 11.04 -8.04
C SER A 128 5.78 10.13 -7.37
N LEU A 129 6.99 10.02 -7.92
CA LEU A 129 8.07 9.18 -7.39
C LEU A 129 8.75 9.76 -6.15
N PRO A 130 9.19 11.04 -6.14
CA PRO A 130 9.87 11.60 -4.98
C PRO A 130 8.96 11.84 -3.81
#